data_5f67c7040d968889356fd3580af0f200
#
_entry.id   5f67c7040d968889356fd3580af0f200
#
_cell.length_a   1.000
_cell.length_b   1.000
_cell.length_c   1.000
_cell.angle_alpha   90.00
_cell.angle_beta   90.00
_cell.angle_gamma   90.00
#
_symmetry.space_group_name_H-M   'P 1'
#
loop_
_entity.id
_entity.type
_entity.pdbx_description
1 polymer ?
#
loop_
_entity_poly.entity_id
_entity_poly.type
_entity_poly.pdbx_seq_one_letter_code
_entity_poly.pdbx_strand_id
1 'polypeptide(L)'
;MSETFLHGVEVVNIDDGTRPISTVRSSVIGIVGTAPDADATAFPLDTPVLVANSRTLAAKLDTTGNGEGTLPAAMDSIFDQAGAVVVVVRVEEGANAAETLANVIGGVDSNTGQYLGLQALLAAKAITGQQPRILIAPGFTHERVTGGVISLAGANGSGYTDGVYVINATGGTGGTGGKARITITGGAISKREVIESGSGYTAAPTFTLTGAGSGTGATIVATIGTAGNAVVAELIGIADRLRAVIFADGPNTTDAAAIAYAGDFGSKRVYVIDPKVVKSENGALVNQYASAGAAGIQARIDNEQGFWWSPSNQLFNGIVGTARAIDFALDDANSRANLLNEANVATIVREDGYRLWGNRTLSDDPKWQFLCVVRSADIINDSILRAHRWAVDRGITKNYVTEVVESVNAYLRSLVAIGAILGGKCWADPDLNTAQNIANGHVYFDFDFTPVYPAEHITFRSHLVGDYIKEIF
;
A
#
# COMPACT_ATOMS: atom_id res chain seq x y z
N MET A 1 -19.11 52.38 -8.88
CA MET A 1 -17.93 53.12 -8.39
C MET A 1 -17.54 54.07 -9.50
N SER A 2 -17.32 55.36 -9.22
CA SER A 2 -16.86 56.30 -10.23
C SER A 2 -15.43 55.94 -10.63
N GLU A 3 -15.22 55.70 -11.90
CA GLU A 3 -13.87 55.51 -12.44
C GLU A 3 -13.03 56.73 -12.15
N THR A 4 -11.96 56.57 -11.39
CA THR A 4 -10.96 57.63 -11.18
C THR A 4 -10.07 57.65 -12.42
N PHE A 5 -9.91 58.83 -13.04
CA PHE A 5 -9.04 58.96 -14.20
C PHE A 5 -7.61 58.59 -13.82
N LEU A 6 -7.05 57.58 -14.49
CA LEU A 6 -5.67 57.14 -14.34
C LEU A 6 -4.98 57.17 -15.71
N HIS A 7 -3.90 57.96 -15.82
CA HIS A 7 -2.99 57.86 -16.96
C HIS A 7 -1.82 56.97 -16.56
N GLY A 8 -2.00 55.62 -16.67
CA GLY A 8 -1.00 54.61 -16.23
C GLY A 8 -1.56 53.21 -16.29
N VAL A 9 -0.86 52.28 -15.65
CA VAL A 9 -1.26 50.87 -15.51
C VAL A 9 -1.74 50.67 -14.08
N GLU A 10 -2.97 50.19 -13.91
CA GLU A 10 -3.54 49.78 -12.64
C GLU A 10 -3.52 48.25 -12.53
N VAL A 11 -3.11 47.76 -11.38
CA VAL A 11 -3.21 46.32 -11.03
C VAL A 11 -4.27 46.20 -9.94
N VAL A 12 -5.39 45.59 -10.29
CA VAL A 12 -6.45 45.26 -9.33
C VAL A 12 -6.35 43.78 -8.99
N ASN A 13 -6.18 43.47 -7.70
CA ASN A 13 -6.27 42.09 -7.21
C ASN A 13 -7.73 41.68 -7.14
N ILE A 14 -8.10 40.71 -7.96
CA ILE A 14 -9.44 40.11 -7.95
C ILE A 14 -9.33 38.76 -7.21
N ASP A 15 -9.94 38.69 -6.01
CA ASP A 15 -9.91 37.48 -5.14
C ASP A 15 -11.08 36.49 -5.40
N ASP A 16 -11.76 36.60 -6.51
CA ASP A 16 -12.90 35.77 -6.92
C ASP A 16 -12.52 34.58 -7.82
N GLY A 17 -11.22 34.25 -7.91
CA GLY A 17 -10.71 33.08 -8.63
C GLY A 17 -11.06 31.76 -7.96
N THR A 18 -11.07 30.67 -8.77
CA THR A 18 -11.25 29.30 -8.28
C THR A 18 -10.18 28.94 -7.25
N ARG A 19 -10.58 28.25 -6.16
CA ARG A 19 -9.65 27.79 -5.13
C ARG A 19 -8.75 26.70 -5.68
N PRO A 20 -7.41 26.90 -5.72
CA PRO A 20 -6.51 25.89 -6.29
C PRO A 20 -6.47 24.65 -5.41
N ILE A 21 -6.57 23.48 -6.04
CA ILE A 21 -6.36 22.18 -5.38
C ILE A 21 -4.87 21.86 -5.42
N SER A 22 -4.26 21.72 -4.25
CA SER A 22 -2.87 21.26 -4.14
C SER A 22 -2.83 19.75 -4.05
N THR A 23 -1.97 19.12 -4.86
CA THR A 23 -1.73 17.66 -4.81
C THR A 23 -1.14 17.28 -3.46
N VAL A 24 -1.70 16.23 -2.84
CA VAL A 24 -1.18 15.71 -1.58
C VAL A 24 0.17 15.03 -1.78
N ARG A 25 0.99 14.96 -0.72
CA ARG A 25 2.27 14.26 -0.78
C ARG A 25 2.07 12.77 -1.02
N SER A 26 2.77 12.22 -1.99
CA SER A 26 2.72 10.81 -2.39
C SER A 26 3.88 9.97 -1.84
N SER A 27 5.02 10.62 -1.53
CA SER A 27 6.30 9.98 -1.22
C SER A 27 6.51 9.64 0.27
N VAL A 28 5.48 9.74 1.12
CA VAL A 28 5.61 9.44 2.55
C VAL A 28 5.58 7.94 2.77
N ILE A 29 6.68 7.40 3.32
CA ILE A 29 6.81 5.98 3.66
C ILE A 29 6.38 5.77 5.11
N GLY A 30 5.56 4.73 5.36
CA GLY A 30 5.26 4.20 6.69
C GLY A 30 5.96 2.87 6.87
N ILE A 31 6.79 2.76 7.89
CA ILE A 31 7.54 1.55 8.20
C ILE A 31 7.26 1.08 9.62
N VAL A 32 7.05 -0.23 9.76
CA VAL A 32 6.91 -0.89 11.06
C VAL A 32 7.97 -1.98 11.19
N GLY A 33 8.60 -2.07 12.34
CA GLY A 33 9.64 -3.06 12.60
C GLY A 33 10.24 -2.96 13.99
N THR A 34 11.26 -3.78 14.23
CA THR A 34 11.99 -3.85 15.49
C THR A 34 13.28 -3.05 15.45
N ALA A 35 13.65 -2.51 16.58
CA ALA A 35 14.95 -1.87 16.83
C ALA A 35 15.21 -1.94 18.34
N PRO A 36 15.74 -3.07 18.85
CA PRO A 36 15.95 -3.26 20.28
C PRO A 36 16.92 -2.24 20.88
N ASP A 37 17.94 -1.85 20.14
CA ASP A 37 18.98 -0.89 20.55
C ASP A 37 18.60 0.59 20.30
N ALA A 38 17.34 0.87 20.00
CA ALA A 38 16.90 2.25 19.74
C ALA A 38 16.84 3.10 21.01
N ASP A 39 17.15 4.41 20.85
CA ASP A 39 16.85 5.43 21.85
C ASP A 39 15.33 5.49 22.09
N ALA A 40 14.87 4.97 23.24
CA ALA A 40 13.45 4.87 23.58
C ALA A 40 12.74 6.22 23.69
N THR A 41 13.48 7.31 23.93
CA THR A 41 12.92 8.66 23.94
C THR A 41 12.70 9.20 22.53
N ALA A 42 13.62 8.90 21.62
CA ALA A 42 13.50 9.30 20.21
C ALA A 42 12.50 8.44 19.45
N PHE A 43 12.44 7.14 19.76
CA PHE A 43 11.54 6.16 19.13
C PHE A 43 10.79 5.36 20.20
N PRO A 44 9.77 5.94 20.86
CA PRO A 44 8.93 5.19 21.78
C PRO A 44 8.19 4.07 21.05
N LEU A 45 7.87 2.98 21.77
CA LEU A 45 7.13 1.84 21.22
C LEU A 45 5.74 2.27 20.74
N ASP A 46 5.28 1.65 19.66
CA ASP A 46 3.96 1.81 19.06
C ASP A 46 3.53 3.25 18.78
N THR A 47 4.51 4.14 18.67
CA THR A 47 4.27 5.57 18.45
C THR A 47 4.87 6.00 17.12
N PRO A 48 4.08 6.56 16.19
CA PRO A 48 4.58 7.08 14.94
C PRO A 48 5.58 8.24 15.15
N VAL A 49 6.79 8.08 14.65
CA VAL A 49 7.86 9.10 14.70
C VAL A 49 8.22 9.53 13.29
N LEU A 50 8.27 10.84 13.06
CA LEU A 50 8.62 11.41 11.76
C LEU A 50 10.14 11.54 11.61
N VAL A 51 10.69 10.84 10.62
CA VAL A 51 12.08 11.00 10.17
C VAL A 51 12.05 11.68 8.80
N ALA A 52 12.29 12.99 8.80
CA ALA A 52 12.26 13.81 7.58
C ALA A 52 13.70 14.00 7.07
N ASN A 53 14.21 13.06 6.27
CA ASN A 53 15.55 13.09 5.69
C ASN A 53 16.67 13.32 6.73
N SER A 54 16.49 12.86 7.97
CA SER A 54 17.47 13.04 9.05
C SER A 54 18.20 11.75 9.34
N ARG A 55 19.41 11.59 8.80
CA ARG A 55 20.29 10.46 9.12
C ARG A 55 20.71 10.46 10.61
N THR A 56 20.84 11.64 11.21
CA THR A 56 21.17 11.76 12.65
C THR A 56 20.02 11.23 13.53
N LEU A 57 18.77 11.47 13.14
CA LEU A 57 17.65 10.89 13.87
C LEU A 57 17.52 9.39 13.60
N ALA A 58 17.67 8.97 12.33
CA ALA A 58 17.64 7.55 11.98
C ALA A 58 18.71 6.73 12.71
N ALA A 59 19.93 7.28 12.90
CA ALA A 59 20.99 6.63 13.67
C ALA A 59 20.62 6.32 15.13
N LYS A 60 19.61 6.97 15.68
CA LYS A 60 19.09 6.65 17.02
C LYS A 60 18.25 5.36 17.06
N LEU A 61 17.98 4.72 15.92
CA LEU A 61 17.41 3.38 15.87
C LEU A 61 18.40 2.28 16.25
N ASP A 62 19.70 2.59 16.21
CA ASP A 62 20.78 1.70 16.60
C ASP A 62 21.85 2.49 17.34
N THR A 63 21.72 2.62 18.64
CA THR A 63 22.65 3.41 19.48
C THR A 63 23.92 2.65 19.83
N THR A 64 23.94 1.34 19.64
CA THR A 64 25.07 0.46 19.93
C THR A 64 25.94 0.19 18.70
N GLY A 65 25.39 0.37 17.50
CA GLY A 65 26.04 0.04 16.23
C GLY A 65 26.06 -1.45 15.91
N ASN A 66 25.21 -2.26 16.56
CA ASN A 66 25.10 -3.70 16.33
C ASN A 66 24.24 -4.06 15.12
N GLY A 67 23.38 -3.13 14.66
CA GLY A 67 22.47 -3.33 13.55
C GLY A 67 21.30 -4.29 13.87
N GLU A 68 20.98 -4.47 15.16
CA GLU A 68 19.92 -5.39 15.58
C GLU A 68 18.52 -4.85 15.24
N GLY A 69 17.61 -5.78 14.94
CA GLY A 69 16.25 -5.46 14.50
C GLY A 69 16.15 -5.23 12.99
N THR A 70 14.97 -4.83 12.53
CA THR A 70 14.70 -4.65 11.09
C THR A 70 14.74 -3.18 10.63
N LEU A 71 14.51 -2.24 11.54
CA LEU A 71 14.42 -0.81 11.20
C LEU A 71 15.77 -0.18 10.81
N PRO A 72 16.92 -0.43 11.47
CA PRO A 72 18.17 0.23 11.12
C PRO A 72 18.56 -0.03 9.66
N ALA A 73 18.67 -1.29 9.27
CA ALA A 73 19.02 -1.69 7.91
C ALA A 73 18.02 -1.21 6.86
N ALA A 74 16.72 -1.20 7.19
CA ALA A 74 15.68 -0.71 6.32
C ALA A 74 15.77 0.80 6.08
N MET A 75 16.03 1.59 7.12
CA MET A 75 16.21 3.04 7.00
C MET A 75 17.44 3.39 6.14
N ASP A 76 18.53 2.67 6.30
CA ASP A 76 19.72 2.84 5.45
C ASP A 76 19.41 2.50 3.98
N SER A 77 18.66 1.43 3.73
CA SER A 77 18.24 1.06 2.38
C SER A 77 17.34 2.12 1.72
N ILE A 78 16.45 2.76 2.47
CA ILE A 78 15.65 3.88 1.98
C ILE A 78 16.53 5.08 1.64
N PHE A 79 17.44 5.47 2.55
CA PHE A 79 18.29 6.65 2.38
C PHE A 79 19.39 6.47 1.35
N ASP A 80 19.74 5.25 0.97
CA ASP A 80 20.61 4.96 -0.18
C ASP A 80 19.93 5.33 -1.51
N GLN A 81 18.59 5.35 -1.56
CA GLN A 81 17.86 5.70 -2.78
C GLN A 81 17.64 7.20 -2.90
N ALA A 82 17.18 7.84 -1.83
CA ALA A 82 16.92 9.28 -1.79
C ALA A 82 16.70 9.78 -0.35
N GLY A 83 16.75 11.09 -0.17
CA GLY A 83 16.16 11.72 1.00
C GLY A 83 14.66 11.52 1.02
N ALA A 84 14.14 10.82 2.02
CA ALA A 84 12.73 10.46 2.13
C ALA A 84 12.10 10.98 3.43
N VAL A 85 10.78 11.15 3.40
CA VAL A 85 9.96 11.39 4.57
C VAL A 85 9.40 10.05 5.02
N VAL A 86 9.85 9.59 6.18
CA VAL A 86 9.49 8.27 6.72
C VAL A 86 8.79 8.44 8.07
N VAL A 87 7.66 7.78 8.23
CA VAL A 87 6.98 7.60 9.52
C VAL A 87 7.37 6.23 10.05
N VAL A 88 8.13 6.20 11.12
CA VAL A 88 8.67 5.00 11.75
C VAL A 88 7.79 4.63 12.94
N VAL A 89 7.35 3.37 13.00
CA VAL A 89 6.72 2.77 14.16
C VAL A 89 7.62 1.63 14.66
N ARG A 90 8.21 1.82 15.83
CA ARG A 90 9.00 0.81 16.49
C ARG A 90 8.12 -0.07 17.36
N VAL A 91 8.22 -1.38 17.20
CA VAL A 91 7.56 -2.36 18.04
C VAL A 91 8.55 -3.10 18.92
N GLU A 92 8.06 -3.65 20.03
CA GLU A 92 8.88 -4.46 20.92
C GLU A 92 9.23 -5.79 20.25
N GLU A 93 10.48 -6.22 20.39
CA GLU A 93 10.89 -7.56 20.02
C GLU A 93 10.45 -8.53 21.14
N GLY A 94 9.64 -9.54 20.79
CA GLY A 94 9.16 -10.53 21.73
C GLY A 94 10.24 -11.56 22.06
N ALA A 95 10.00 -12.38 23.06
CA ALA A 95 10.91 -13.45 23.47
C ALA A 95 11.09 -14.54 22.39
N ASN A 96 10.24 -14.54 21.37
CA ASN A 96 10.32 -15.45 20.22
C ASN A 96 9.68 -14.80 18.97
N ALA A 97 9.90 -15.42 17.81
CA ALA A 97 9.40 -14.89 16.53
C ALA A 97 7.87 -14.73 16.47
N ALA A 98 7.11 -15.59 17.14
CA ALA A 98 5.65 -15.51 17.16
C ALA A 98 5.16 -14.31 17.98
N GLU A 99 5.79 -14.02 19.10
CA GLU A 99 5.50 -12.83 19.91
C GLU A 99 5.90 -11.54 19.17
N THR A 100 7.08 -11.53 18.55
CA THR A 100 7.51 -10.41 17.70
C THR A 100 6.50 -10.16 16.58
N LEU A 101 6.05 -11.22 15.89
CA LEU A 101 5.05 -11.11 14.83
C LEU A 101 3.71 -10.56 15.36
N ALA A 102 3.29 -10.99 16.55
CA ALA A 102 2.08 -10.47 17.20
C ALA A 102 2.22 -8.99 17.55
N ASN A 103 3.38 -8.55 18.04
CA ASN A 103 3.66 -7.15 18.31
C ASN A 103 3.68 -6.31 17.01
N VAL A 104 4.22 -6.85 15.91
CA VAL A 104 4.19 -6.19 14.61
C VAL A 104 2.77 -6.03 14.11
N ILE A 105 1.96 -7.08 14.10
CA ILE A 105 0.54 -7.02 13.69
C ILE A 105 -0.21 -6.03 14.59
N GLY A 106 0.01 -6.10 15.90
CA GLY A 106 -0.55 -5.17 16.88
C GLY A 106 -2.07 -5.28 17.01
N GLY A 107 -2.72 -4.13 17.07
CA GLY A 107 -4.16 -4.02 17.26
C GLY A 107 -4.56 -2.71 17.91
N VAL A 108 -5.61 -2.79 18.75
CA VAL A 108 -6.06 -1.66 19.58
C VAL A 108 -6.03 -2.11 21.03
N ASP A 109 -5.28 -1.42 21.86
CA ASP A 109 -5.29 -1.65 23.31
C ASP A 109 -6.69 -1.38 23.87
N SER A 110 -7.28 -2.40 24.47
CA SER A 110 -8.66 -2.35 24.99
C SER A 110 -8.82 -1.39 26.18
N ASN A 111 -7.76 -1.05 26.89
CA ASN A 111 -7.79 -0.21 28.07
C ASN A 111 -7.56 1.28 27.73
N THR A 112 -6.62 1.55 26.83
CA THR A 112 -6.22 2.90 26.47
C THR A 112 -6.80 3.36 25.14
N GLY A 113 -7.26 2.45 24.28
CA GLY A 113 -7.67 2.73 22.90
C GLY A 113 -6.50 3.07 21.97
N GLN A 114 -5.26 2.90 22.41
CA GLN A 114 -4.07 3.16 21.61
C GLN A 114 -3.94 2.12 20.48
N TYR A 115 -3.56 2.58 19.30
CA TYR A 115 -3.17 1.72 18.21
C TYR A 115 -1.77 1.18 18.42
N LEU A 116 -1.60 -0.13 18.28
CA LEU A 116 -0.34 -0.87 18.45
C LEU A 116 0.12 -1.45 17.10
N GLY A 117 1.41 -1.67 16.94
CA GLY A 117 1.99 -2.29 15.77
C GLY A 117 1.63 -1.59 14.46
N LEU A 118 1.21 -2.37 13.45
CA LEU A 118 0.78 -1.84 12.14
C LEU A 118 -0.37 -0.83 12.26
N GLN A 119 -1.28 -1.03 13.20
CA GLN A 119 -2.43 -0.14 13.39
C GLN A 119 -2.00 1.27 13.79
N ALA A 120 -0.83 1.44 14.44
CA ALA A 120 -0.29 2.75 14.81
C ALA A 120 -0.08 3.67 13.60
N LEU A 121 0.13 3.12 12.39
CA LEU A 121 0.19 3.89 11.15
C LEU A 121 -1.07 4.71 10.86
N LEU A 122 -2.24 4.29 11.38
CA LEU A 122 -3.49 5.03 11.24
C LEU A 122 -3.48 6.34 12.04
N ALA A 123 -2.72 6.38 13.15
CA ALA A 123 -2.53 7.58 13.96
C ALA A 123 -1.45 8.51 13.41
N ALA A 124 -0.66 8.08 12.42
CA ALA A 124 0.49 8.82 11.89
C ALA A 124 0.16 10.28 11.55
N LYS A 125 -0.96 10.51 10.83
CA LYS A 125 -1.36 11.88 10.44
C LYS A 125 -1.70 12.75 11.64
N ALA A 126 -2.32 12.21 12.66
CA ALA A 126 -2.69 12.98 13.88
C ALA A 126 -1.45 13.36 14.70
N ILE A 127 -0.45 12.47 14.75
CA ILE A 127 0.76 12.64 15.58
C ILE A 127 1.83 13.43 14.83
N THR A 128 2.08 13.10 13.57
CA THR A 128 3.22 13.63 12.80
C THR A 128 2.82 14.67 11.75
N GLY A 129 1.54 14.86 11.49
CA GLY A 129 1.03 15.68 10.38
C GLY A 129 1.21 15.04 9.00
N GLN A 130 1.85 13.86 8.88
CA GLN A 130 2.10 13.16 7.62
C GLN A 130 1.27 11.89 7.51
N GLN A 131 0.71 11.65 6.33
CA GLN A 131 -0.03 10.43 6.06
C GLN A 131 0.80 9.51 5.19
N PRO A 132 1.16 8.30 5.65
CA PRO A 132 1.87 7.31 4.84
C PRO A 132 1.10 6.92 3.59
N ARG A 133 1.84 6.75 2.48
CA ARG A 133 1.32 6.36 1.16
C ARG A 133 1.99 5.10 0.61
N ILE A 134 3.13 4.74 1.18
CA ILE A 134 3.87 3.53 0.90
C ILE A 134 4.08 2.84 2.24
N LEU A 135 3.59 1.61 2.39
CA LEU A 135 3.67 0.86 3.64
C LEU A 135 4.63 -0.30 3.47
N ILE A 136 5.53 -0.47 4.44
CA ILE A 136 6.49 -1.56 4.48
C ILE A 136 6.64 -2.12 5.91
N ALA A 137 6.89 -3.42 6.01
CA ALA A 137 7.29 -4.09 7.24
C ALA A 137 8.41 -5.11 6.93
N PRO A 138 9.64 -4.64 6.62
CA PRO A 138 10.74 -5.50 6.21
C PRO A 138 11.05 -6.55 7.26
N GLY A 139 11.23 -7.81 6.81
CA GLY A 139 11.46 -8.93 7.71
C GLY A 139 10.20 -9.68 8.15
N PHE A 140 9.02 -9.10 7.95
CA PHE A 140 7.77 -9.69 8.41
C PHE A 140 6.78 -10.03 7.29
N THR A 141 7.04 -9.64 6.05
CA THR A 141 6.13 -9.82 4.92
C THR A 141 6.47 -11.02 4.03
N HIS A 142 7.61 -11.68 4.20
CA HIS A 142 8.17 -12.63 3.23
C HIS A 142 7.77 -14.10 3.43
N GLU A 143 7.13 -14.45 4.53
CA GLU A 143 6.80 -15.84 4.85
C GLU A 143 5.31 -16.11 4.71
N ARG A 144 4.99 -17.25 4.09
CA ARG A 144 3.64 -17.80 4.11
C ARG A 144 3.40 -18.48 5.47
N VAL A 145 2.19 -18.37 5.98
CA VAL A 145 1.82 -19.04 7.22
C VAL A 145 1.60 -20.53 6.96
N THR A 146 2.42 -21.38 7.56
CA THR A 146 2.22 -22.83 7.52
C THR A 146 1.30 -23.29 8.64
N GLY A 147 0.37 -24.22 8.32
CA GLY A 147 -0.61 -24.70 9.29
C GLY A 147 -1.55 -23.59 9.77
N GLY A 148 -1.90 -22.64 8.92
CA GLY A 148 -2.95 -21.66 9.19
C GLY A 148 -4.33 -22.20 8.79
N VAL A 149 -5.39 -21.61 9.36
CA VAL A 149 -6.76 -21.85 8.91
C VAL A 149 -6.97 -21.14 7.59
N ILE A 150 -7.28 -21.89 6.54
CA ILE A 150 -7.45 -21.35 5.17
C ILE A 150 -8.92 -21.24 4.75
N SER A 151 -9.80 -22.02 5.36
CA SER A 151 -11.23 -21.93 5.08
C SER A 151 -12.07 -22.48 6.24
N LEU A 152 -13.33 -22.04 6.27
CA LEU A 152 -14.34 -22.49 7.22
C LEU A 152 -15.58 -22.99 6.47
N ALA A 153 -16.06 -24.17 6.84
CA ALA A 153 -17.26 -24.78 6.30
C ALA A 153 -18.16 -25.30 7.44
N GLY A 154 -19.31 -25.87 7.11
CA GLY A 154 -20.16 -26.57 8.08
C GLY A 154 -21.63 -26.22 7.94
N ALA A 155 -22.45 -26.80 8.82
CA ALA A 155 -23.90 -26.58 8.85
C ALA A 155 -24.26 -25.22 9.43
N ASN A 156 -25.34 -24.62 8.91
CA ASN A 156 -25.71 -23.24 9.29
C ASN A 156 -26.48 -23.18 10.63
N GLY A 157 -27.11 -24.31 11.04
CA GLY A 157 -27.96 -24.34 12.24
C GLY A 157 -29.21 -23.50 12.15
N SER A 158 -29.89 -23.31 13.25
CA SER A 158 -31.08 -22.46 13.36
C SER A 158 -31.32 -21.99 14.81
N GLY A 159 -32.13 -20.94 14.97
CA GLY A 159 -32.51 -20.43 16.28
C GLY A 159 -31.45 -19.57 16.98
N TYR A 160 -30.43 -19.14 16.27
CA TYR A 160 -29.42 -18.21 16.77
C TYR A 160 -29.89 -16.75 16.71
N THR A 161 -29.29 -15.92 17.54
CA THR A 161 -29.51 -14.46 17.49
C THR A 161 -28.76 -13.86 16.30
N ASP A 162 -29.44 -13.03 15.50
CA ASP A 162 -28.83 -12.33 14.39
C ASP A 162 -27.75 -11.36 14.87
N GLY A 163 -26.63 -11.32 14.14
CA GLY A 163 -25.49 -10.47 14.48
C GLY A 163 -24.17 -10.94 13.86
N VAL A 164 -23.10 -10.26 14.21
CA VAL A 164 -21.74 -10.61 13.80
C VAL A 164 -20.94 -10.99 15.04
N TYR A 165 -20.38 -12.18 15.02
CA TYR A 165 -19.66 -12.79 16.14
C TYR A 165 -18.22 -13.05 15.75
N VAL A 166 -17.27 -12.61 16.58
CA VAL A 166 -15.86 -12.94 16.44
C VAL A 166 -15.52 -14.02 17.45
N ILE A 167 -14.99 -15.14 16.97
CA ILE A 167 -14.68 -16.31 17.79
C ILE A 167 -13.23 -16.73 17.58
N ASN A 168 -12.58 -17.14 18.66
CA ASN A 168 -11.21 -17.64 18.63
C ASN A 168 -11.17 -19.15 18.38
N ALA A 169 -10.13 -19.59 17.69
CA ALA A 169 -9.80 -21.00 17.58
C ALA A 169 -9.42 -21.57 18.96
N THR A 170 -9.87 -22.78 19.24
CA THR A 170 -9.54 -23.56 20.43
C THR A 170 -9.05 -24.95 20.02
N GLY A 171 -8.14 -25.53 20.77
CA GLY A 171 -7.56 -26.83 20.39
C GLY A 171 -6.70 -26.72 19.14
N GLY A 172 -6.54 -27.81 18.41
CA GLY A 172 -5.56 -27.91 17.32
C GLY A 172 -4.15 -28.16 17.87
N THR A 173 -3.45 -29.18 17.34
CA THR A 173 -2.13 -29.54 17.88
C THR A 173 -1.09 -28.52 17.34
N GLY A 174 -0.35 -27.92 18.27
CA GLY A 174 0.83 -27.09 17.97
C GLY A 174 0.55 -25.64 17.47
N GLY A 175 -0.69 -25.31 17.11
CA GLY A 175 -1.01 -24.01 16.53
C GLY A 175 -1.70 -23.05 17.48
N THR A 176 -1.68 -21.75 17.15
CA THR A 176 -2.29 -20.66 17.92
C THR A 176 -2.81 -19.53 17.00
N GLY A 177 -3.65 -18.66 17.56
CA GLY A 177 -3.98 -17.34 16.97
C GLY A 177 -5.07 -17.34 15.90
N GLY A 178 -5.71 -18.46 15.58
CA GLY A 178 -6.82 -18.47 14.62
C GLY A 178 -8.06 -17.72 15.13
N LYS A 179 -8.66 -16.84 14.28
CA LYS A 179 -9.93 -16.17 14.58
C LYS A 179 -10.87 -16.21 13.37
N ALA A 180 -12.14 -16.31 13.67
CA ALA A 180 -13.21 -16.35 12.67
C ALA A 180 -14.28 -15.28 12.95
N ARG A 181 -14.84 -14.72 11.89
CA ARG A 181 -16.04 -13.90 11.93
C ARG A 181 -17.21 -14.70 11.39
N ILE A 182 -18.27 -14.80 12.20
CA ILE A 182 -19.49 -15.52 11.85
C ILE A 182 -20.63 -14.50 11.78
N THR A 183 -21.28 -14.43 10.63
CA THR A 183 -22.48 -13.58 10.45
C THR A 183 -23.71 -14.47 10.49
N ILE A 184 -24.67 -14.09 11.32
CA ILE A 184 -25.96 -14.78 11.48
C ILE A 184 -27.06 -13.85 10.96
N THR A 185 -27.92 -14.39 10.11
CA THR A 185 -29.07 -13.69 9.56
C THR A 185 -30.25 -14.66 9.48
N GLY A 186 -31.42 -14.24 9.98
CA GLY A 186 -32.60 -15.10 10.02
C GLY A 186 -32.44 -16.32 10.93
N GLY A 187 -31.63 -16.18 11.99
CA GLY A 187 -31.40 -17.24 12.97
C GLY A 187 -30.45 -18.35 12.52
N ALA A 188 -29.78 -18.21 11.38
CA ALA A 188 -28.82 -19.20 10.84
C ALA A 188 -27.52 -18.54 10.40
N ILE A 189 -26.42 -19.29 10.37
CA ILE A 189 -25.14 -18.77 9.86
C ILE A 189 -25.27 -18.49 8.35
N SER A 190 -25.13 -17.23 7.96
CA SER A 190 -25.15 -16.77 6.57
C SER A 190 -23.74 -16.63 5.97
N LYS A 191 -22.71 -16.35 6.80
CA LYS A 191 -21.33 -16.19 6.35
C LYS A 191 -20.33 -16.66 7.38
N ARG A 192 -19.23 -17.27 6.92
CA ARG A 192 -18.06 -17.65 7.70
C ARG A 192 -16.83 -17.05 7.05
N GLU A 193 -16.04 -16.32 7.81
CA GLU A 193 -14.81 -15.67 7.34
C GLU A 193 -13.68 -15.99 8.30
N VAL A 194 -12.52 -16.36 7.75
CA VAL A 194 -11.26 -16.39 8.51
C VAL A 194 -10.76 -14.95 8.57
N ILE A 195 -10.62 -14.41 9.79
CA ILE A 195 -10.04 -13.06 10.00
C ILE A 195 -8.58 -13.11 10.42
N GLU A 196 -8.20 -14.17 11.11
CA GLU A 196 -6.81 -14.48 11.41
C GLU A 196 -6.60 -15.97 11.18
N SER A 197 -5.67 -16.33 10.31
CA SER A 197 -5.38 -17.73 10.01
C SER A 197 -4.77 -18.48 11.19
N GLY A 198 -4.12 -17.77 12.12
CA GLY A 198 -3.23 -18.39 13.08
C GLY A 198 -2.07 -19.08 12.39
N SER A 199 -1.28 -19.86 13.12
CA SER A 199 -0.13 -20.57 12.54
C SER A 199 0.20 -21.84 13.32
N GLY A 200 0.96 -22.76 12.69
CA GLY A 200 1.53 -23.92 13.34
C GLY A 200 0.53 -25.04 13.65
N TYR A 201 -0.71 -24.97 13.21
CA TYR A 201 -1.67 -26.05 13.40
C TYR A 201 -1.25 -27.29 12.60
N THR A 202 -1.06 -28.40 13.29
CA THR A 202 -0.85 -29.72 12.67
C THR A 202 -2.14 -30.54 12.61
N ALA A 203 -3.18 -30.13 13.37
CA ALA A 203 -4.55 -30.63 13.30
C ALA A 203 -5.51 -29.42 13.29
N ALA A 204 -6.64 -29.55 12.60
CA ALA A 204 -7.60 -28.44 12.48
C ALA A 204 -8.11 -28.00 13.87
N PRO A 205 -8.07 -26.71 14.19
CA PRO A 205 -8.64 -26.18 15.42
C PRO A 205 -10.17 -26.19 15.38
N THR A 206 -10.76 -26.10 16.56
CA THR A 206 -12.21 -26.00 16.73
C THR A 206 -12.63 -24.57 16.94
N PHE A 207 -13.69 -24.15 16.27
CA PHE A 207 -14.35 -22.88 16.48
C PHE A 207 -15.72 -23.09 17.09
N THR A 208 -15.92 -22.58 18.31
CA THR A 208 -17.20 -22.68 19.00
C THR A 208 -17.94 -21.35 18.95
N LEU A 209 -19.16 -21.36 18.41
CA LEU A 209 -20.01 -20.18 18.37
C LEU A 209 -20.51 -19.86 19.79
N THR A 210 -20.04 -18.74 20.34
CA THR A 210 -20.41 -18.27 21.69
C THR A 210 -21.11 -16.91 21.58
N GLY A 211 -22.03 -16.66 22.52
CA GLY A 211 -22.76 -15.38 22.60
C GLY A 211 -23.91 -15.21 21.62
N ALA A 212 -24.17 -16.20 20.74
CA ALA A 212 -25.18 -16.12 19.69
C ALA A 212 -26.57 -16.70 20.12
N GLY A 213 -26.86 -16.74 21.42
CA GLY A 213 -28.13 -17.30 21.95
C GLY A 213 -28.15 -18.83 22.03
N SER A 214 -29.36 -19.42 22.07
CA SER A 214 -29.58 -20.86 22.29
C SER A 214 -29.87 -21.63 20.98
N GLY A 215 -29.43 -21.16 19.84
CA GLY A 215 -29.55 -21.88 18.56
C GLY A 215 -28.81 -23.21 18.56
N THR A 216 -29.19 -24.13 17.67
CA THR A 216 -28.64 -25.47 17.57
C THR A 216 -28.27 -25.88 16.15
N GLY A 217 -27.43 -26.92 16.04
CA GLY A 217 -27.10 -27.54 14.75
C GLY A 217 -26.07 -26.82 13.89
N ALA A 218 -25.55 -25.66 14.31
CA ALA A 218 -24.44 -25.04 13.59
C ALA A 218 -23.13 -25.79 13.85
N THR A 219 -22.33 -25.93 12.79
CA THR A 219 -20.96 -26.44 12.90
C THR A 219 -20.00 -25.49 12.16
N ILE A 220 -18.79 -25.36 12.68
CA ILE A 220 -17.73 -24.59 12.06
C ILE A 220 -16.52 -25.50 11.95
N VAL A 221 -16.25 -25.98 10.74
CA VAL A 221 -15.15 -26.91 10.44
C VAL A 221 -14.04 -26.13 9.77
N ALA A 222 -12.88 -26.10 10.38
CA ALA A 222 -11.69 -25.46 9.84
C ALA A 222 -10.92 -26.40 8.91
N THR A 223 -10.45 -25.88 7.79
CA THR A 223 -9.42 -26.53 6.98
C THR A 223 -8.11 -25.80 7.22
N ILE A 224 -7.04 -26.54 7.50
CA ILE A 224 -5.69 -25.99 7.68
C ILE A 224 -4.85 -26.21 6.44
N GLY A 225 -3.93 -25.28 6.20
CA GLY A 225 -3.04 -25.31 5.06
C GLY A 225 -1.99 -24.21 5.13
N THR A 226 -1.39 -23.90 3.99
CA THR A 226 -0.54 -22.71 3.87
C THR A 226 -1.45 -21.51 3.58
N ALA A 227 -1.41 -20.53 4.45
CA ALA A 227 -2.14 -19.27 4.30
C ALA A 227 -1.21 -18.14 3.86
N GLY A 228 -1.77 -17.06 3.33
CA GLY A 228 -1.03 -15.84 3.02
C GLY A 228 -0.42 -15.20 4.29
N ASN A 229 0.56 -14.34 4.09
CA ASN A 229 1.24 -13.65 5.19
C ASN A 229 0.27 -12.78 5.99
N ALA A 230 0.26 -12.94 7.31
CA ALA A 230 -0.67 -12.24 8.20
C ALA A 230 -0.40 -10.73 8.29
N VAL A 231 0.87 -10.30 8.19
CA VAL A 231 1.26 -8.89 8.19
C VAL A 231 0.77 -8.20 6.93
N VAL A 232 0.90 -8.84 5.76
CA VAL A 232 0.38 -8.31 4.50
C VAL A 232 -1.16 -8.25 4.53
N ALA A 233 -1.81 -9.26 5.06
CA ALA A 233 -3.28 -9.29 5.20
C ALA A 233 -3.79 -8.12 6.06
N GLU A 234 -3.13 -7.83 7.19
CA GLU A 234 -3.46 -6.68 8.05
C GLU A 234 -3.16 -5.35 7.36
N LEU A 235 -2.01 -5.25 6.69
CA LEU A 235 -1.63 -4.05 5.94
C LEU A 235 -2.63 -3.69 4.83
N ILE A 236 -3.30 -4.67 4.19
CA ILE A 236 -4.31 -4.40 3.16
C ILE A 236 -5.45 -3.54 3.73
N GLY A 237 -5.97 -3.89 4.90
CA GLY A 237 -7.01 -3.12 5.57
C GLY A 237 -6.57 -1.70 5.94
N ILE A 238 -5.32 -1.55 6.41
CA ILE A 238 -4.71 -0.25 6.73
C ILE A 238 -4.48 0.57 5.46
N ALA A 239 -3.97 -0.06 4.40
CA ALA A 239 -3.70 0.57 3.11
C ALA A 239 -4.97 1.10 2.45
N ASP A 240 -6.09 0.39 2.55
CA ASP A 240 -7.39 0.88 2.06
C ASP A 240 -7.85 2.14 2.80
N ARG A 241 -7.70 2.18 4.11
CA ARG A 241 -8.05 3.35 4.93
C ARG A 241 -7.14 4.56 4.67
N LEU A 242 -5.84 4.32 4.46
CA LEU A 242 -4.85 5.36 4.20
C LEU A 242 -4.74 5.75 2.72
N ARG A 243 -5.38 5.02 1.79
CA ARG A 243 -5.13 5.11 0.35
C ARG A 243 -3.64 4.97 0.05
N ALA A 244 -3.04 3.91 0.57
CA ALA A 244 -1.64 3.59 0.45
C ALA A 244 -1.42 2.29 -0.34
N VAL A 245 -0.19 2.03 -0.73
CA VAL A 245 0.26 0.77 -1.34
C VAL A 245 1.27 0.08 -0.43
N ILE A 246 1.33 -1.23 -0.49
CA ILE A 246 2.19 -2.07 0.33
C ILE A 246 3.31 -2.59 -0.55
N PHE A 247 4.55 -2.40 -0.13
CA PHE A 247 5.70 -3.05 -0.73
C PHE A 247 6.09 -4.22 0.16
N ALA A 248 5.82 -5.43 -0.32
CA ALA A 248 6.04 -6.67 0.41
C ALA A 248 7.24 -7.42 -0.15
N ASP A 249 8.03 -8.04 0.72
CA ASP A 249 9.11 -8.91 0.32
C ASP A 249 8.57 -10.31 -0.01
N GLY A 250 9.05 -10.92 -1.08
CA GLY A 250 8.79 -12.30 -1.41
C GLY A 250 9.64 -13.27 -0.60
N PRO A 251 9.38 -14.59 -0.71
CA PRO A 251 9.98 -15.61 0.16
C PRO A 251 11.48 -15.85 -0.05
N ASN A 252 12.08 -15.34 -1.11
CA ASN A 252 13.51 -15.47 -1.44
C ASN A 252 14.02 -16.92 -1.49
N THR A 253 13.18 -17.88 -1.83
CA THR A 253 13.56 -19.31 -1.91
C THR A 253 13.63 -19.80 -3.36
N THR A 254 12.50 -19.91 -4.04
CA THR A 254 12.38 -20.31 -5.45
C THR A 254 11.40 -19.40 -6.18
N ASP A 255 11.46 -19.37 -7.51
CA ASP A 255 10.50 -18.62 -8.32
C ASP A 255 9.08 -19.15 -8.15
N ALA A 256 8.93 -20.48 -8.08
CA ALA A 256 7.63 -21.10 -7.80
C ALA A 256 7.05 -20.69 -6.44
N ALA A 257 7.90 -20.52 -5.42
CA ALA A 257 7.46 -20.05 -4.12
C ALA A 257 7.05 -18.57 -4.16
N ALA A 258 7.76 -17.72 -4.90
CA ALA A 258 7.43 -16.31 -5.08
C ALA A 258 6.09 -16.16 -5.84
N ILE A 259 5.87 -16.95 -6.89
CA ILE A 259 4.62 -17.00 -7.66
C ILE A 259 3.46 -17.47 -6.79
N ALA A 260 3.65 -18.54 -6.01
CA ALA A 260 2.64 -19.04 -5.10
C ALA A 260 2.30 -18.02 -3.99
N TYR A 261 3.30 -17.29 -3.49
CA TYR A 261 3.11 -16.22 -2.53
C TYR A 261 2.29 -15.06 -3.11
N ALA A 262 2.59 -14.63 -4.33
CA ALA A 262 1.84 -13.58 -5.00
C ALA A 262 0.36 -13.98 -5.19
N GLY A 263 0.08 -15.24 -5.48
CA GLY A 263 -1.29 -15.78 -5.62
C GLY A 263 -2.13 -15.78 -4.34
N ASP A 264 -1.53 -15.51 -3.17
CA ASP A 264 -2.29 -15.45 -1.91
C ASP A 264 -3.14 -14.18 -1.75
N PHE A 265 -2.92 -13.11 -2.56
CA PHE A 265 -3.42 -11.77 -2.24
C PHE A 265 -4.25 -11.16 -3.35
N GLY A 266 -4.94 -11.31 -4.11
CA GLY A 266 -5.75 -10.63 -5.16
C GLY A 266 -6.01 -9.12 -4.95
N SER A 267 -5.02 -8.37 -4.43
CA SER A 267 -5.19 -6.98 -3.98
C SER A 267 -4.38 -5.98 -4.80
N LYS A 268 -5.04 -4.90 -5.24
CA LYS A 268 -4.40 -3.74 -5.88
C LYS A 268 -3.48 -2.94 -4.93
N ARG A 269 -3.51 -3.24 -3.63
CA ARG A 269 -2.68 -2.58 -2.63
C ARG A 269 -1.30 -3.19 -2.50
N VAL A 270 -1.10 -4.42 -2.96
CA VAL A 270 0.12 -5.19 -2.73
C VAL A 270 1.00 -5.20 -3.97
N TYR A 271 2.27 -4.87 -3.76
CA TYR A 271 3.36 -4.94 -4.73
C TYR A 271 4.45 -5.80 -4.13
N VAL A 272 4.70 -6.99 -4.71
CA VAL A 272 5.66 -7.97 -4.18
C VAL A 272 6.98 -7.87 -4.91
N ILE A 273 8.09 -7.96 -4.16
CA ILE A 273 9.45 -7.91 -4.69
C ILE A 273 10.22 -9.14 -4.21
N ASP A 274 10.78 -9.89 -5.14
CA ASP A 274 11.63 -11.07 -4.89
C ASP A 274 12.75 -11.13 -5.92
N PRO A 275 13.99 -11.44 -5.54
CA PRO A 275 14.52 -11.88 -4.24
C PRO A 275 15.00 -10.74 -3.33
N LYS A 276 15.59 -11.10 -2.17
CA LYS A 276 16.36 -10.17 -1.32
C LYS A 276 17.54 -9.59 -2.08
N VAL A 277 17.98 -8.41 -1.67
CA VAL A 277 19.19 -7.74 -2.16
C VAL A 277 20.40 -8.12 -1.34
N VAL A 278 21.59 -8.01 -1.93
CA VAL A 278 22.87 -8.19 -1.24
C VAL A 278 23.55 -6.83 -1.10
N LYS A 279 23.90 -6.48 0.12
CA LYS A 279 24.71 -5.28 0.44
C LYS A 279 26.09 -5.67 0.97
N SER A 280 27.03 -4.77 0.84
CA SER A 280 28.35 -4.92 1.47
C SER A 280 28.39 -4.07 2.73
N GLU A 281 28.43 -4.71 3.90
CA GLU A 281 28.51 -4.07 5.20
C GLU A 281 29.78 -4.51 5.92
N ASN A 282 30.63 -3.57 6.29
CA ASN A 282 31.90 -3.83 6.96
C ASN A 282 32.78 -4.91 6.27
N GLY A 283 32.68 -5.00 4.93
CA GLY A 283 33.41 -5.99 4.13
C GLY A 283 32.75 -7.37 4.06
N ALA A 284 31.62 -7.59 4.71
CA ALA A 284 30.79 -8.78 4.59
C ALA A 284 29.64 -8.57 3.61
N LEU A 285 29.19 -9.65 2.96
CA LEU A 285 27.99 -9.64 2.13
C LEU A 285 26.78 -10.05 2.98
N VAL A 286 25.81 -9.15 3.06
CA VAL A 286 24.60 -9.34 3.88
C VAL A 286 23.37 -9.29 2.99
N ASN A 287 22.45 -10.25 3.20
CA ASN A 287 21.16 -10.25 2.53
C ASN A 287 20.18 -9.33 3.27
N GLN A 288 19.60 -8.35 2.55
CA GLN A 288 18.61 -7.44 3.08
C GLN A 288 17.29 -7.53 2.31
N TYR A 289 16.21 -7.13 2.96
CA TYR A 289 14.88 -7.10 2.36
C TYR A 289 14.79 -5.98 1.32
N ALA A 290 14.23 -6.30 0.15
CA ALA A 290 14.19 -5.39 -0.98
C ALA A 290 13.12 -4.30 -0.86
N SER A 291 12.06 -4.54 -0.08
CA SER A 291 10.91 -3.65 0.06
C SER A 291 11.29 -2.24 0.53
N ALA A 292 12.25 -2.13 1.46
CA ALA A 292 12.72 -0.84 1.98
C ALA A 292 13.39 0.01 0.89
N GLY A 293 14.34 -0.59 0.15
CA GLY A 293 14.99 0.10 -0.97
C GLY A 293 14.01 0.44 -2.09
N ALA A 294 13.09 -0.47 -2.44
CA ALA A 294 12.07 -0.21 -3.44
C ALA A 294 11.10 0.92 -3.04
N ALA A 295 10.73 1.01 -1.75
CA ALA A 295 9.98 2.15 -1.21
C ALA A 295 10.76 3.47 -1.35
N GLY A 296 12.06 3.42 -1.08
CA GLY A 296 12.98 4.55 -1.31
C GLY A 296 13.06 4.97 -2.78
N ILE A 297 13.13 4.01 -3.71
CA ILE A 297 13.07 4.26 -5.16
C ILE A 297 11.76 4.96 -5.52
N GLN A 298 10.62 4.44 -5.05
CA GLN A 298 9.32 5.08 -5.33
C GLN A 298 9.26 6.49 -4.79
N ALA A 299 9.76 6.73 -3.57
CA ALA A 299 9.79 8.07 -2.98
C ALA A 299 10.68 9.03 -3.79
N ARG A 300 11.83 8.54 -4.31
CA ARG A 300 12.70 9.31 -5.22
C ARG A 300 11.96 9.73 -6.48
N ILE A 301 11.32 8.77 -7.15
CA ILE A 301 10.61 9.02 -8.41
C ILE A 301 9.42 9.96 -8.21
N ASP A 302 8.68 9.81 -7.13
CA ASP A 302 7.60 10.72 -6.79
C ASP A 302 8.06 12.16 -6.68
N ASN A 303 9.26 12.39 -6.14
CA ASN A 303 9.84 13.72 -5.98
C ASN A 303 10.46 14.26 -7.27
N GLU A 304 11.04 13.41 -8.12
CA GLU A 304 11.77 13.82 -9.32
C GLU A 304 10.87 13.88 -10.56
N GLN A 305 9.95 12.96 -10.70
CA GLN A 305 9.15 12.75 -11.92
C GLN A 305 7.64 12.85 -11.67
N GLY A 306 7.19 12.52 -10.45
CA GLY A 306 5.80 12.59 -10.03
C GLY A 306 5.16 11.23 -9.70
N PHE A 307 4.05 11.28 -8.98
CA PHE A 307 3.36 10.12 -8.40
C PHE A 307 2.80 9.11 -9.43
N TRP A 308 2.69 9.51 -10.69
CA TRP A 308 2.17 8.71 -11.80
C TRP A 308 3.22 7.88 -12.52
N TRP A 309 4.49 7.98 -12.10
CA TRP A 309 5.57 7.18 -12.64
C TRP A 309 5.71 5.84 -11.94
N SER A 310 6.12 4.82 -12.72
CA SER A 310 6.41 3.48 -12.21
C SER A 310 7.81 3.41 -11.58
N PRO A 311 8.01 2.63 -10.49
CA PRO A 311 9.33 2.36 -9.94
C PRO A 311 10.13 1.34 -10.77
N SER A 312 9.49 0.70 -11.74
CA SER A 312 10.14 -0.25 -12.65
C SER A 312 11.20 0.42 -13.51
N ASN A 313 12.23 -0.33 -13.84
CA ASN A 313 13.40 0.12 -14.63
C ASN A 313 14.21 1.26 -13.98
N GLN A 314 14.10 1.41 -12.67
CA GLN A 314 14.86 2.41 -11.91
C GLN A 314 16.06 1.78 -11.21
N LEU A 315 17.18 2.52 -11.14
CA LEU A 315 18.38 2.07 -10.44
C LEU A 315 18.10 1.83 -8.97
N PHE A 316 18.56 0.67 -8.50
CA PHE A 316 18.57 0.28 -7.10
C PHE A 316 19.98 0.53 -6.55
N ASN A 317 20.14 1.62 -5.82
CA ASN A 317 21.43 2.03 -5.29
C ASN A 317 21.82 1.25 -4.01
N GLY A 318 23.12 1.23 -3.70
CA GLY A 318 23.63 0.68 -2.45
C GLY A 318 23.67 -0.85 -2.38
N ILE A 319 23.42 -1.57 -3.48
CA ILE A 319 23.48 -3.04 -3.52
C ILE A 319 24.61 -3.53 -4.43
N VAL A 320 25.12 -4.71 -4.13
CA VAL A 320 26.17 -5.37 -4.89
C VAL A 320 25.71 -6.66 -5.58
N GLY A 321 24.46 -7.08 -5.31
CA GLY A 321 23.87 -8.28 -5.90
C GLY A 321 22.43 -8.51 -5.45
N THR A 322 21.93 -9.66 -5.87
CA THR A 322 20.67 -10.26 -5.41
C THR A 322 20.97 -11.61 -4.76
N ALA A 323 20.20 -11.99 -3.75
CA ALA A 323 20.42 -13.24 -3.01
C ALA A 323 20.22 -14.50 -3.91
N ARG A 324 19.42 -14.36 -4.96
CA ARG A 324 19.25 -15.36 -6.02
C ARG A 324 19.54 -14.69 -7.37
N ALA A 325 20.32 -15.35 -8.22
CA ALA A 325 20.55 -14.85 -9.57
C ALA A 325 19.26 -14.89 -10.39
N ILE A 326 18.91 -13.76 -10.98
CA ILE A 326 17.77 -13.64 -11.90
C ILE A 326 18.35 -13.30 -13.27
N ASP A 327 18.15 -14.22 -14.23
CA ASP A 327 18.52 -13.96 -15.62
C ASP A 327 17.51 -13.01 -16.26
N PHE A 328 18.03 -12.18 -17.13
CA PHE A 328 17.26 -11.13 -17.80
C PHE A 328 17.83 -10.86 -19.20
N ALA A 329 16.94 -10.77 -20.17
CA ALA A 329 17.21 -10.17 -21.47
C ALA A 329 15.94 -9.48 -21.96
N LEU A 330 16.08 -8.32 -22.60
CA LEU A 330 14.94 -7.49 -23.02
C LEU A 330 14.05 -8.18 -24.06
N ASP A 331 14.59 -9.08 -24.86
CA ASP A 331 13.91 -9.78 -25.95
C ASP A 331 13.61 -11.27 -25.64
N ASP A 332 13.91 -11.73 -24.42
CA ASP A 332 13.68 -13.12 -24.01
C ASP A 332 12.47 -13.26 -23.09
N ALA A 333 11.36 -13.73 -23.68
CA ALA A 333 10.14 -14.03 -22.94
C ALA A 333 10.28 -15.22 -21.95
N ASN A 334 11.34 -16.03 -22.07
CA ASN A 334 11.57 -17.19 -21.21
C ASN A 334 12.51 -16.90 -20.04
N SER A 335 13.01 -15.67 -19.93
CA SER A 335 13.85 -15.27 -18.80
C SER A 335 13.10 -15.39 -17.46
N ARG A 336 13.85 -15.68 -16.38
CA ARG A 336 13.26 -15.76 -15.02
C ARG A 336 12.63 -14.44 -14.59
N ALA A 337 13.20 -13.31 -15.01
CA ALA A 337 12.61 -12.00 -14.76
C ALA A 337 11.22 -11.88 -15.39
N ASN A 338 11.05 -12.36 -16.63
CA ASN A 338 9.74 -12.35 -17.30
C ASN A 338 8.74 -13.31 -16.63
N LEU A 339 9.19 -14.51 -16.25
CA LEU A 339 8.36 -15.49 -15.54
C LEU A 339 7.80 -14.91 -14.21
N LEU A 340 8.62 -14.21 -13.45
CA LEU A 340 8.20 -13.57 -12.21
C LEU A 340 7.22 -12.41 -12.48
N ASN A 341 7.52 -11.56 -13.49
CA ASN A 341 6.66 -10.43 -13.85
C ASN A 341 5.29 -10.87 -14.40
N GLU A 342 5.23 -12.00 -15.15
CA GLU A 342 3.97 -12.59 -15.61
C GLU A 342 3.04 -12.94 -14.43
N ALA A 343 3.62 -13.38 -13.32
CA ALA A 343 2.93 -13.65 -12.06
C ALA A 343 2.78 -12.40 -11.15
N ASN A 344 2.98 -11.20 -11.68
CA ASN A 344 2.91 -9.92 -10.96
C ASN A 344 3.95 -9.78 -9.81
N VAL A 345 5.03 -10.52 -9.84
CA VAL A 345 6.15 -10.40 -8.90
C VAL A 345 7.22 -9.51 -9.52
N ALA A 346 7.51 -8.37 -8.91
CA ALA A 346 8.64 -7.54 -9.30
C ALA A 346 9.95 -8.19 -8.84
N THR A 347 11.01 -7.96 -9.61
CA THR A 347 12.32 -8.51 -9.33
C THR A 347 13.42 -7.46 -9.52
N ILE A 348 14.67 -7.85 -9.31
CA ILE A 348 15.81 -6.97 -9.51
C ILE A 348 16.72 -7.62 -10.56
N VAL A 349 16.92 -6.90 -11.66
CA VAL A 349 17.73 -7.32 -12.78
C VAL A 349 19.06 -6.55 -12.81
N ARG A 350 20.08 -7.13 -13.45
CA ARG A 350 21.38 -6.49 -13.65
C ARG A 350 21.52 -6.07 -15.11
N GLU A 351 21.28 -4.79 -15.36
CA GLU A 351 21.42 -4.16 -16.68
C GLU A 351 21.88 -2.72 -16.46
N ASP A 352 23.12 -2.40 -16.81
CA ASP A 352 23.75 -1.09 -16.51
C ASP A 352 23.60 -0.68 -15.02
N GLY A 353 23.92 -1.60 -14.13
CA GLY A 353 23.65 -1.54 -12.70
C GLY A 353 22.54 -2.49 -12.29
N TYR A 354 22.07 -2.37 -11.06
CA TYR A 354 20.89 -3.12 -10.59
C TYR A 354 19.63 -2.27 -10.74
N ARG A 355 18.58 -2.85 -11.32
CA ARG A 355 17.32 -2.14 -11.56
C ARG A 355 16.15 -2.92 -10.98
N LEU A 356 15.23 -2.20 -10.33
CA LEU A 356 13.92 -2.75 -9.99
C LEU A 356 13.14 -3.01 -11.29
N TRP A 357 12.56 -4.20 -11.45
CA TRP A 357 11.90 -4.63 -12.68
C TRP A 357 10.57 -5.28 -12.39
N GLY A 358 9.48 -4.62 -12.80
CA GLY A 358 8.08 -4.98 -12.56
C GLY A 358 7.26 -3.77 -12.13
N ASN A 359 6.05 -3.64 -12.65
CA ASN A 359 5.19 -2.48 -12.48
C ASN A 359 3.77 -2.83 -12.04
N ARG A 360 3.48 -4.12 -11.78
CA ARG A 360 2.15 -4.64 -11.50
C ARG A 360 1.90 -4.87 -10.02
N THR A 361 0.68 -4.58 -9.60
CA THR A 361 0.13 -4.98 -8.30
C THR A 361 -0.41 -6.41 -8.40
N LEU A 362 -0.79 -7.00 -7.27
CA LEU A 362 -1.44 -8.31 -7.22
C LEU A 362 -2.96 -8.24 -7.46
N SER A 363 -3.45 -7.24 -8.19
CA SER A 363 -4.87 -7.09 -8.48
C SER A 363 -5.37 -8.14 -9.47
N ASP A 364 -6.48 -8.80 -9.15
CA ASP A 364 -7.23 -9.65 -10.08
C ASP A 364 -8.03 -8.84 -11.11
N ASP A 365 -8.26 -7.55 -10.85
CA ASP A 365 -8.95 -6.64 -11.78
C ASP A 365 -7.92 -5.97 -12.70
N PRO A 366 -7.96 -6.19 -14.04
CA PRO A 366 -7.05 -5.61 -15.01
C PRO A 366 -7.01 -4.07 -14.98
N LYS A 367 -8.08 -3.42 -14.53
CA LYS A 367 -8.13 -1.96 -14.39
C LYS A 367 -7.12 -1.43 -13.36
N TRP A 368 -6.79 -2.23 -12.35
CA TRP A 368 -5.95 -1.87 -11.22
C TRP A 368 -4.60 -2.60 -11.21
N GLN A 369 -4.25 -3.25 -12.31
CA GLN A 369 -3.02 -4.06 -12.38
C GLN A 369 -1.73 -3.23 -12.22
N PHE A 370 -1.70 -1.97 -12.68
CA PHE A 370 -0.49 -1.15 -12.62
C PHE A 370 -0.42 -0.33 -11.34
N LEU A 371 0.72 -0.42 -10.65
CA LEU A 371 0.98 0.29 -9.38
C LEU A 371 0.81 1.81 -9.53
N CYS A 372 1.35 2.41 -10.60
CA CYS A 372 1.25 3.84 -10.86
C CYS A 372 -0.20 4.30 -11.10
N VAL A 373 -1.05 3.46 -11.70
CA VAL A 373 -2.49 3.74 -11.91
C VAL A 373 -3.23 3.79 -10.57
N VAL A 374 -3.01 2.79 -9.70
CA VAL A 374 -3.60 2.75 -8.36
C VAL A 374 -3.19 3.98 -7.56
N ARG A 375 -1.90 4.32 -7.56
CA ARG A 375 -1.37 5.48 -6.85
C ARG A 375 -1.90 6.79 -7.39
N SER A 376 -2.01 6.92 -8.72
CA SER A 376 -2.59 8.11 -9.36
C SER A 376 -4.04 8.33 -8.92
N ALA A 377 -4.86 7.28 -8.93
CA ALA A 377 -6.23 7.37 -8.47
C ALA A 377 -6.33 7.78 -6.99
N ASP A 378 -5.51 7.17 -6.12
CA ASP A 378 -5.51 7.49 -4.70
C ASP A 378 -5.10 8.93 -4.40
N ILE A 379 -4.06 9.44 -5.07
CA ILE A 379 -3.54 10.79 -4.88
C ILE A 379 -4.54 11.84 -5.40
N ILE A 380 -5.15 11.61 -6.55
CA ILE A 380 -6.18 12.50 -7.12
C ILE A 380 -7.39 12.56 -6.19
N ASN A 381 -7.92 11.39 -5.79
CA ASN A 381 -9.07 11.30 -4.90
C ASN A 381 -8.82 12.00 -3.55
N ASP A 382 -7.65 11.80 -2.95
CA ASP A 382 -7.34 12.42 -1.65
C ASP A 382 -7.06 13.93 -1.79
N SER A 383 -6.51 14.38 -2.90
CA SER A 383 -6.30 15.81 -3.18
C SER A 383 -7.63 16.54 -3.30
N ILE A 384 -8.58 15.97 -4.04
CA ILE A 384 -9.94 16.53 -4.18
C ILE A 384 -10.64 16.53 -2.81
N LEU A 385 -10.59 15.42 -2.07
CA LEU A 385 -11.21 15.30 -0.75
C LEU A 385 -10.69 16.37 0.23
N ARG A 386 -9.38 16.56 0.29
CA ARG A 386 -8.77 17.55 1.21
C ARG A 386 -9.04 18.98 0.81
N ALA A 387 -9.01 19.25 -0.47
CA ALA A 387 -9.23 20.60 -1.00
C ALA A 387 -10.67 21.10 -0.76
N HIS A 388 -11.65 20.20 -0.67
CA HIS A 388 -13.07 20.57 -0.48
C HIS A 388 -13.53 20.59 0.99
N ARG A 389 -12.60 20.55 1.96
CA ARG A 389 -12.94 20.72 3.38
C ARG A 389 -13.70 22.04 3.66
N TRP A 390 -13.41 23.08 2.91
CA TRP A 390 -14.11 24.37 3.01
C TRP A 390 -15.57 24.32 2.60
N ALA A 391 -15.94 23.34 1.76
CA ALA A 391 -17.29 23.19 1.21
C ALA A 391 -18.28 22.55 2.20
N VAL A 392 -17.76 21.88 3.24
CA VAL A 392 -18.58 21.26 4.29
C VAL A 392 -19.30 22.35 5.08
N ASP A 393 -20.59 22.11 5.41
CA ASP A 393 -21.48 23.00 6.19
C ASP A 393 -21.79 24.36 5.50
N ARG A 394 -21.51 24.48 4.19
CA ARG A 394 -21.93 25.65 3.42
C ARG A 394 -23.29 25.46 2.76
N GLY A 395 -24.01 26.57 2.59
CA GLY A 395 -25.28 26.57 1.87
C GLY A 395 -25.13 26.12 0.42
N ILE A 396 -25.95 25.18 0.00
CA ILE A 396 -25.97 24.64 -1.37
C ILE A 396 -26.66 25.67 -2.26
N THR A 397 -25.89 26.47 -2.98
CA THR A 397 -26.36 27.49 -3.94
C THR A 397 -25.81 27.18 -5.32
N LYS A 398 -26.33 27.81 -6.35
CA LYS A 398 -25.78 27.67 -7.71
C LYS A 398 -24.32 28.05 -7.79
N ASN A 399 -23.92 29.12 -7.09
CA ASN A 399 -22.52 29.57 -7.06
C ASN A 399 -21.63 28.54 -6.36
N TYR A 400 -22.08 27.96 -5.24
CA TYR A 400 -21.40 26.89 -4.55
C TYR A 400 -21.13 25.70 -5.48
N VAL A 401 -22.17 25.22 -6.19
CA VAL A 401 -22.02 24.09 -7.13
C VAL A 401 -21.03 24.43 -8.25
N THR A 402 -21.12 25.62 -8.81
CA THR A 402 -20.19 26.08 -9.86
C THR A 402 -18.76 26.16 -9.35
N GLU A 403 -18.54 26.73 -8.14
CA GLU A 403 -17.21 26.85 -7.53
C GLU A 403 -16.54 25.48 -7.31
N VAL A 404 -17.28 24.50 -6.82
CA VAL A 404 -16.77 23.12 -6.63
C VAL A 404 -16.41 22.50 -7.98
N VAL A 405 -17.32 22.52 -8.95
CA VAL A 405 -17.11 21.91 -10.27
C VAL A 405 -15.89 22.56 -10.97
N GLU A 406 -15.80 23.88 -10.99
CA GLU A 406 -14.69 24.58 -11.63
C GLU A 406 -13.35 24.37 -10.93
N SER A 407 -13.33 24.27 -9.59
CA SER A 407 -12.09 23.99 -8.86
C SER A 407 -11.54 22.59 -9.19
N VAL A 408 -12.40 21.57 -9.27
CA VAL A 408 -12.01 20.21 -9.68
C VAL A 408 -11.57 20.17 -11.14
N ASN A 409 -12.32 20.81 -12.04
CA ASN A 409 -11.94 20.87 -13.45
C ASN A 409 -10.60 21.62 -13.67
N ALA A 410 -10.34 22.69 -12.92
CA ALA A 410 -9.07 23.40 -12.98
C ALA A 410 -7.90 22.49 -12.52
N TYR A 411 -8.12 21.71 -11.46
CA TYR A 411 -7.14 20.73 -10.99
C TYR A 411 -6.88 19.63 -12.02
N LEU A 412 -7.92 19.02 -12.59
CA LEU A 412 -7.76 17.99 -13.64
C LEU A 412 -7.00 18.55 -14.84
N ARG A 413 -7.31 19.79 -15.30
CA ARG A 413 -6.55 20.46 -16.36
C ARG A 413 -5.08 20.65 -15.99
N SER A 414 -4.78 20.99 -14.74
CA SER A 414 -3.39 21.13 -14.28
C SER A 414 -2.64 19.79 -14.32
N LEU A 415 -3.30 18.68 -13.97
CA LEU A 415 -2.74 17.34 -14.07
C LEU A 415 -2.49 16.90 -15.51
N VAL A 416 -3.37 17.26 -16.44
CA VAL A 416 -3.14 17.05 -17.89
C VAL A 416 -1.93 17.86 -18.37
N ALA A 417 -1.79 19.10 -17.94
CA ALA A 417 -0.69 19.97 -18.35
C ALA A 417 0.70 19.46 -17.92
N ILE A 418 0.78 18.78 -16.76
CA ILE A 418 2.03 18.15 -16.28
C ILE A 418 2.20 16.71 -16.74
N GLY A 419 1.24 16.16 -17.51
CA GLY A 419 1.29 14.80 -18.04
C GLY A 419 0.96 13.70 -17.02
N ALA A 420 0.30 14.02 -15.91
CA ALA A 420 -0.08 13.05 -14.90
C ALA A 420 -1.32 12.22 -15.27
N ILE A 421 -2.22 12.80 -16.06
CA ILE A 421 -3.41 12.15 -16.63
C ILE A 421 -3.59 12.55 -18.09
N LEU A 422 -4.31 11.76 -18.86
CA LEU A 422 -4.60 12.03 -20.27
C LEU A 422 -5.81 12.95 -20.46
N GLY A 423 -6.71 12.99 -19.50
CA GLY A 423 -7.93 13.81 -19.51
C GLY A 423 -8.77 13.56 -18.28
N GLY A 424 -9.74 14.44 -18.04
CA GLY A 424 -10.70 14.28 -16.96
C GLY A 424 -11.68 15.46 -16.91
N LYS A 425 -12.84 15.23 -16.31
CA LYS A 425 -13.91 16.20 -16.19
C LYS A 425 -14.70 15.96 -14.89
N CYS A 426 -15.19 17.04 -14.30
CA CYS A 426 -16.11 17.02 -13.15
C CYS A 426 -17.43 17.72 -13.53
N TRP A 427 -18.53 17.20 -12.98
CA TRP A 427 -19.87 17.79 -13.13
C TRP A 427 -20.72 17.52 -11.87
N ALA A 428 -21.76 18.31 -11.69
CA ALA A 428 -22.78 17.99 -10.70
C ALA A 428 -23.75 16.97 -11.32
N ASP A 429 -24.01 15.85 -10.63
CA ASP A 429 -24.91 14.79 -11.12
C ASP A 429 -26.37 15.30 -11.19
N PRO A 430 -27.00 15.37 -12.37
CA PRO A 430 -28.36 15.89 -12.49
C PRO A 430 -29.42 14.94 -11.92
N ASP A 431 -29.16 13.64 -11.89
CA ASP A 431 -30.13 12.63 -11.47
C ASP A 431 -30.15 12.44 -9.94
N LEU A 432 -28.99 12.57 -9.31
CA LEU A 432 -28.83 12.47 -7.86
C LEU A 432 -29.09 13.79 -7.12
N ASN A 433 -28.89 14.94 -7.74
CA ASN A 433 -29.12 16.27 -7.13
C ASN A 433 -30.60 16.69 -7.21
N THR A 434 -31.48 15.83 -6.69
CA THR A 434 -32.92 16.10 -6.60
C THR A 434 -33.21 17.14 -5.50
N ALA A 435 -34.37 17.82 -5.59
CA ALA A 435 -34.80 18.77 -4.57
C ALA A 435 -34.82 18.14 -3.15
N GLN A 436 -35.21 16.86 -3.07
CA GLN A 436 -35.26 16.12 -1.80
C GLN A 436 -33.84 15.89 -1.23
N ASN A 437 -32.88 15.47 -2.04
CA ASN A 437 -31.50 15.25 -1.62
C ASN A 437 -30.84 16.55 -1.17
N ILE A 438 -31.05 17.64 -1.91
CA ILE A 438 -30.55 18.97 -1.54
C ILE A 438 -31.19 19.45 -0.23
N ALA A 439 -32.49 19.24 -0.03
CA ALA A 439 -33.17 19.59 1.22
C ALA A 439 -32.66 18.77 2.43
N ASN A 440 -32.18 17.55 2.18
CA ASN A 440 -31.51 16.70 3.19
C ASN A 440 -30.03 17.04 3.40
N GLY A 441 -29.50 18.05 2.73
CA GLY A 441 -28.08 18.47 2.82
C GLY A 441 -27.11 17.61 1.97
N HIS A 442 -27.62 16.83 1.05
CA HIS A 442 -26.80 15.99 0.17
C HIS A 442 -26.60 16.65 -1.20
N VAL A 443 -25.34 16.73 -1.64
CA VAL A 443 -24.96 17.16 -2.99
C VAL A 443 -23.96 16.19 -3.58
N TYR A 444 -24.15 15.84 -4.86
CA TYR A 444 -23.38 14.82 -5.58
C TYR A 444 -22.62 15.46 -6.73
N PHE A 445 -21.30 15.21 -6.75
CA PHE A 445 -20.42 15.61 -7.83
C PHE A 445 -19.74 14.36 -8.37
N ASP A 446 -19.81 14.17 -9.67
CA ASP A 446 -19.08 13.13 -10.37
C ASP A 446 -17.84 13.71 -11.03
N PHE A 447 -16.81 12.91 -11.14
CA PHE A 447 -15.66 13.21 -11.97
C PHE A 447 -15.09 11.93 -12.57
N ASP A 448 -14.54 12.08 -13.76
CA ASP A 448 -13.78 11.04 -14.45
C ASP A 448 -12.34 11.50 -14.69
N PHE A 449 -11.47 10.57 -14.96
CA PHE A 449 -10.13 10.81 -15.46
C PHE A 449 -9.53 9.55 -16.07
N THR A 450 -8.60 9.73 -17.01
CA THR A 450 -7.83 8.65 -17.59
C THR A 450 -6.38 8.77 -17.13
N PRO A 451 -5.84 7.81 -16.34
CA PRO A 451 -4.45 7.82 -15.91
C PRO A 451 -3.51 7.54 -17.08
N VAL A 452 -2.24 7.89 -16.92
CA VAL A 452 -1.18 7.45 -17.83
C VAL A 452 -0.78 6.02 -17.49
N TYR A 453 -0.71 5.16 -18.51
CA TYR A 453 -0.29 3.77 -18.36
C TYR A 453 1.20 3.62 -18.69
N PRO A 454 1.94 2.76 -17.98
CA PRO A 454 3.34 2.51 -18.31
C PRO A 454 3.44 1.69 -19.61
N ALA A 455 4.44 1.98 -20.42
CA ALA A 455 4.77 1.15 -21.59
C ALA A 455 5.49 -0.11 -21.13
N GLU A 456 4.75 -1.18 -20.87
CA GLU A 456 5.30 -2.46 -20.40
C GLU A 456 5.89 -3.31 -21.55
N HIS A 457 5.27 -3.27 -22.73
CA HIS A 457 5.70 -4.03 -23.91
C HIS A 457 5.80 -3.10 -25.11
N ILE A 458 7.02 -2.98 -25.67
CA ILE A 458 7.30 -2.16 -26.84
C ILE A 458 7.73 -3.07 -27.97
N THR A 459 7.04 -3.03 -29.11
CA THR A 459 7.36 -3.85 -30.28
C THR A 459 7.87 -2.98 -31.42
N PHE A 460 9.11 -3.21 -31.85
CA PHE A 460 9.65 -2.65 -33.08
C PHE A 460 9.52 -3.70 -34.21
N ARG A 461 8.85 -3.35 -35.29
CA ARG A 461 8.70 -4.19 -36.48
C ARG A 461 9.71 -3.77 -37.51
N SER A 462 10.78 -4.59 -37.73
CA SER A 462 11.81 -4.34 -38.70
C SER A 462 11.40 -4.87 -40.09
N HIS A 463 11.52 -4.03 -41.10
CA HIS A 463 11.28 -4.39 -42.50
C HIS A 463 12.57 -4.19 -43.30
N LEU A 464 13.10 -5.28 -43.86
CA LEU A 464 14.18 -5.21 -44.82
C LEU A 464 13.60 -4.87 -46.20
N VAL A 465 13.96 -3.69 -46.72
CA VAL A 465 13.52 -3.23 -48.04
C VAL A 465 14.71 -3.01 -48.96
N GLY A 466 14.56 -3.35 -50.23
CA GLY A 466 15.59 -3.15 -51.26
C GLY A 466 15.55 -1.74 -51.92
N ASP A 467 14.63 -0.89 -51.53
CA ASP A 467 14.35 0.38 -52.23
C ASP A 467 15.53 1.37 -52.21
N TYR A 468 16.31 1.37 -51.11
CA TYR A 468 17.51 2.19 -50.94
C TYR A 468 18.70 1.76 -51.81
N ILE A 469 18.66 0.56 -52.41
CA ILE A 469 19.72 0.11 -53.32
C ILE A 469 19.80 1.01 -54.54
N LYS A 470 18.69 1.60 -54.96
CA LYS A 470 18.63 2.54 -56.11
C LYS A 470 19.33 3.89 -55.84
N GLU A 471 19.65 4.21 -54.59
CA GLU A 471 20.35 5.44 -54.20
C GLU A 471 21.89 5.30 -54.29
N ILE A 472 22.39 4.08 -54.64
CA ILE A 472 23.82 3.83 -54.75
C ILE A 472 24.37 4.29 -56.11
N PHE A 473 23.49 4.56 -57.09
CA PHE A 473 23.86 4.92 -58.45
C PHE A 473 23.37 6.30 -58.86
#